data_1e21dffa1ad0f17d2680c47de64db661
#
_entry.id   1e21dffa1ad0f17d2680c47de64db661
#
_cell.length_a   1.000
_cell.length_b   1.000
_cell.length_c   1.000
_cell.angle_alpha   90.00
_cell.angle_beta   90.00
_cell.angle_gamma   90.00
#
_symmetry.space_group_name_H-M   'P 1'
#
loop_
_entity.id
_entity.type
_entity.pdbx_description
1 polymer ?
#
loop_
_entity_poly.entity_id
_entity_poly.type
_entity_poly.pdbx_seq_one_letter_code
_entity_poly.pdbx_strand_id
1 'polypeptide(L)'
;MLKSKKKNFKNTKDAQELGRRFKLQLEQVRKDFDLREFESQNDDKTVVVVISGARQIKCLFIQQELVGKDKEWLEFTVMSVVNKALKRVMEANIQLTTDFTKQFNEENGIQVKAGVTA
;
A
#
# COMPACT_ATOMS: atom_id res chain seq x y z
N MET A 1 -4.82 -24.16 26.88
CA MET A 1 -4.38 -24.25 26.44
C MET A 1 -4.36 -24.28 25.46
N LEU A 2 -4.11 -24.09 25.02
CA LEU A 2 -3.98 -23.96 24.17
C LEU A 2 -3.38 -24.33 23.52
N LYS A 3 -2.96 -24.65 23.24
CA LYS A 3 -2.39 -24.97 22.68
C LYS A 3 -2.42 -25.31 21.94
N SER A 4 -2.14 -25.16 21.49
CA SER A 4 -2.13 -25.48 20.82
C SER A 4 -2.24 -26.00 20.07
N LYS A 5 -2.60 -26.14 19.74
CA LYS A 5 -2.99 -26.53 18.90
C LYS A 5 -2.64 -25.99 17.78
N LYS A 6 -2.50 -25.21 17.53
CA LYS A 6 -2.13 -24.64 16.50
C LYS A 6 -0.76 -24.77 16.33
N LYS A 7 -0.15 -24.06 15.65
CA LYS A 7 1.17 -24.08 15.35
C LYS A 7 1.92 -23.77 16.57
N ASN A 8 2.27 -24.71 17.29
CA ASN A 8 3.06 -24.51 18.49
C ASN A 8 4.52 -24.46 18.12
N PHE A 9 5.20 -23.44 18.55
CA PHE A 9 6.62 -23.36 18.31
C PHE A 9 7.32 -24.08 19.44
N LYS A 10 7.83 -25.25 19.14
CA LYS A 10 8.45 -26.06 20.14
C LYS A 10 9.79 -25.52 20.58
N ASN A 11 10.39 -24.64 19.76
CA ASN A 11 11.65 -24.05 20.12
C ASN A 11 11.83 -22.74 19.36
N THR A 12 12.87 -22.04 19.75
CA THR A 12 13.19 -20.75 19.15
C THR A 12 13.51 -20.87 17.67
N LYS A 13 14.07 -21.99 17.27
CA LYS A 13 14.43 -22.20 15.89
C LYS A 13 13.23 -22.16 14.97
N ASP A 14 12.12 -22.77 15.38
CA ASP A 14 10.89 -22.76 14.58
C ASP A 14 10.35 -21.36 14.44
N ALA A 15 10.37 -20.59 15.53
CA ALA A 15 9.90 -19.23 15.49
C ALA A 15 10.76 -18.36 14.59
N GLN A 16 12.08 -18.56 14.65
CA GLN A 16 12.99 -17.81 13.81
C GLN A 16 12.78 -18.10 12.33
N GLU A 17 12.56 -19.37 12.01
CA GLU A 17 12.33 -19.76 10.62
C GLU A 17 11.04 -19.14 10.09
N LEU A 18 9.99 -19.13 10.88
CA LEU A 18 8.72 -18.53 10.48
C LEU A 18 8.89 -17.03 10.26
N GLY A 19 9.60 -16.36 11.17
CA GLY A 19 9.84 -14.94 11.03
C GLY A 19 10.65 -14.61 9.78
N ARG A 20 11.62 -15.45 9.47
CA ARG A 20 12.43 -15.24 8.27
C ARG A 20 11.58 -15.36 7.01
N ARG A 21 10.71 -16.37 6.96
CA ARG A 21 9.83 -16.55 5.80
C ARG A 21 8.86 -15.39 5.65
N PHE A 22 8.31 -14.92 6.77
CA PHE A 22 7.42 -13.77 6.76
C PHE A 22 8.12 -12.56 6.14
N LYS A 23 9.34 -12.29 6.60
CA LYS A 23 10.10 -11.14 6.13
C LYS A 23 10.40 -11.24 4.65
N LEU A 24 10.84 -12.39 4.18
CA LEU A 24 11.20 -12.57 2.78
C LEU A 24 9.98 -12.40 1.88
N GLN A 25 8.86 -12.99 2.26
CA GLN A 25 7.64 -12.88 1.47
C GLN A 25 7.11 -11.46 1.48
N LEU A 26 7.19 -10.78 2.62
CA LEU A 26 6.75 -9.39 2.69
C LEU A 26 7.60 -8.49 1.82
N GLU A 27 8.91 -8.73 1.79
CA GLU A 27 9.80 -7.96 0.94
C GLU A 27 9.42 -8.09 -0.54
N GLN A 28 9.07 -9.30 -0.97
CA GLN A 28 8.66 -9.50 -2.35
C GLN A 28 7.36 -8.78 -2.65
N VAL A 29 6.40 -8.88 -1.75
CA VAL A 29 5.12 -8.20 -1.90
C VAL A 29 5.31 -6.69 -1.99
N ARG A 30 6.23 -6.14 -1.20
CA ARG A 30 6.49 -4.72 -1.23
C ARG A 30 7.19 -4.30 -2.51
N LYS A 31 8.10 -5.12 -3.03
CA LYS A 31 8.72 -4.82 -4.31
C LYS A 31 7.69 -4.74 -5.43
N ASP A 32 6.77 -5.69 -5.43
CA ASP A 32 5.72 -5.70 -6.44
C ASP A 32 4.81 -4.47 -6.29
N PHE A 33 4.52 -4.09 -5.05
CA PHE A 33 3.69 -2.93 -4.79
C PHE A 33 4.36 -1.65 -5.28
N ASP A 34 5.69 -1.54 -5.09
CA ASP A 34 6.43 -0.35 -5.51
C ASP A 34 6.29 -0.10 -7.01
N LEU A 35 6.05 -1.15 -7.77
CA LEU A 35 5.92 -1.05 -9.22
C LEU A 35 4.49 -0.75 -9.67
N ARG A 36 3.51 -0.85 -8.78
CA ARG A 36 2.14 -0.53 -9.13
C ARG A 36 2.01 0.96 -9.40
N GLU A 37 1.05 1.30 -10.24
CA GLU A 37 0.79 2.69 -10.57
C GLU A 37 -0.61 3.07 -10.15
N PHE A 38 -0.74 4.29 -9.63
CA PHE A 38 -2.00 4.82 -9.15
C PHE A 38 -2.24 6.15 -9.85
N GLU A 39 -3.42 6.28 -10.43
CA GLU A 39 -3.77 7.48 -11.16
C GLU A 39 -4.77 8.29 -10.36
N SER A 40 -4.63 9.60 -10.39
CA SER A 40 -5.60 10.52 -9.83
C SER A 40 -5.78 11.70 -10.75
N GLN A 41 -6.94 12.35 -10.63
CA GLN A 41 -7.27 13.46 -11.51
C GLN A 41 -8.27 14.38 -10.83
N ASN A 42 -8.36 15.60 -11.34
CA ASN A 42 -9.39 16.52 -10.89
C ASN A 42 -10.72 16.20 -11.60
N ASP A 43 -11.77 16.92 -11.24
CA ASP A 43 -13.13 16.56 -11.68
C ASP A 43 -13.30 16.55 -13.19
N ASP A 44 -12.72 17.50 -13.88
CA ASP A 44 -12.88 17.57 -15.34
C ASP A 44 -11.72 16.91 -16.09
N LYS A 45 -10.85 16.22 -15.36
CA LYS A 45 -9.74 15.43 -15.93
C LYS A 45 -8.74 16.25 -16.73
N THR A 46 -8.63 17.53 -16.38
CA THR A 46 -7.66 18.40 -17.03
C THR A 46 -6.29 18.33 -16.40
N VAL A 47 -6.20 17.78 -15.18
CA VAL A 47 -4.94 17.52 -14.51
C VAL A 47 -4.95 16.06 -14.05
N VAL A 48 -3.95 15.31 -14.49
CA VAL A 48 -3.86 13.88 -14.17
C VAL A 48 -2.46 13.61 -13.66
N VAL A 49 -2.35 12.83 -12.59
CA VAL A 49 -1.06 12.40 -12.08
C VAL A 49 -1.05 10.88 -11.96
N VAL A 50 0.10 10.29 -12.28
CA VAL A 50 0.33 8.87 -12.04
C VAL A 50 1.49 8.77 -11.06
N ILE A 51 1.29 8.04 -9.98
CA ILE A 51 2.29 7.88 -8.94
C ILE A 51 2.50 6.39 -8.69
N SER A 52 3.74 6.00 -8.42
CA SER A 52 4.02 4.60 -8.13
C SER A 52 3.73 4.27 -6.67
N GLY A 53 3.69 2.97 -6.37
CA GLY A 53 3.58 2.51 -5.00
C GLY A 53 4.74 2.98 -4.13
N ALA A 54 5.88 3.26 -4.75
CA ALA A 54 7.03 3.82 -4.05
C ALA A 54 6.92 5.33 -3.85
N ARG A 55 5.77 5.91 -4.19
CA ARG A 55 5.46 7.33 -4.02
C ARG A 55 6.31 8.23 -4.88
N GLN A 56 6.60 7.77 -6.08
CA GLN A 56 7.29 8.59 -7.07
C GLN A 56 6.31 9.02 -8.14
N ILE A 57 6.31 10.30 -8.46
CA ILE A 57 5.47 10.79 -9.54
C ILE A 57 6.06 10.31 -10.84
N LYS A 58 5.29 9.51 -11.57
CA LYS A 58 5.75 8.95 -12.85
C LYS A 58 5.31 9.79 -14.02
N CYS A 59 4.20 10.48 -13.89
CA CYS A 59 3.64 11.27 -14.96
C CYS A 59 2.75 12.35 -14.38
N LEU A 60 2.85 13.54 -14.95
CA LEU A 60 1.96 14.64 -14.61
C LEU A 60 1.48 15.25 -15.92
N PHE A 61 0.19 15.20 -16.14
CA PHE A 61 -0.42 15.76 -17.33
C PHE A 61 -1.26 16.97 -16.97
N ILE A 62 -1.04 18.07 -17.66
CA ILE A 62 -1.85 19.28 -17.52
C ILE A 62 -2.32 19.64 -18.91
N GLN A 63 -3.63 19.76 -19.07
CA GLN A 63 -4.19 20.10 -20.36
C GLN A 63 -3.69 21.47 -20.78
N GLN A 64 -3.26 21.57 -22.03
CA GLN A 64 -2.54 22.75 -22.50
C GLN A 64 -3.32 24.05 -22.32
N GLU A 65 -4.62 23.99 -22.47
CA GLU A 65 -5.46 25.17 -22.33
C GLU A 65 -5.39 25.81 -20.94
N LEU A 66 -4.93 25.06 -19.95
CA LEU A 66 -4.83 25.60 -18.59
C LEU A 66 -3.53 26.35 -18.34
N VAL A 67 -2.53 26.11 -19.19
CA VAL A 67 -1.23 26.73 -19.01
C VAL A 67 -1.32 28.20 -19.31
N GLY A 68 -0.89 29.00 -18.35
CA GLY A 68 -0.92 30.45 -18.52
C GLY A 68 -2.22 31.11 -18.14
N LYS A 69 -3.20 30.33 -17.68
CA LYS A 69 -4.44 30.93 -17.23
C LYS A 69 -4.35 31.27 -15.75
N ASP A 70 -5.16 30.73 -14.93
CA ASP A 70 -5.14 31.05 -13.50
C ASP A 70 -4.03 30.23 -12.81
N LYS A 71 -2.92 30.88 -12.57
CA LYS A 71 -1.75 30.24 -11.99
C LYS A 71 -2.04 29.65 -10.62
N GLU A 72 -2.73 30.43 -9.77
CA GLU A 72 -2.99 29.97 -8.41
C GLU A 72 -3.96 28.77 -8.40
N TRP A 73 -4.97 28.83 -9.25
CA TRP A 73 -5.89 27.71 -9.37
C TRP A 73 -5.16 26.46 -9.85
N LEU A 74 -4.28 26.61 -10.81
CA LEU A 74 -3.53 25.48 -11.36
C LEU A 74 -2.62 24.88 -10.30
N GLU A 75 -1.91 25.72 -9.56
CA GLU A 75 -1.04 25.25 -8.50
C GLU A 75 -1.82 24.49 -7.43
N PHE A 76 -2.96 25.02 -7.02
CA PHE A 76 -3.79 24.36 -6.04
C PHE A 76 -4.33 23.03 -6.58
N THR A 77 -4.75 23.02 -7.83
CA THR A 77 -5.31 21.83 -8.43
C THR A 77 -4.27 20.72 -8.56
N VAL A 78 -3.06 21.06 -9.00
CA VAL A 78 -1.99 20.08 -9.09
C VAL A 78 -1.68 19.51 -7.71
N MET A 79 -1.57 20.37 -6.71
CA MET A 79 -1.31 19.92 -5.35
C MET A 79 -2.40 18.98 -4.86
N SER A 80 -3.65 19.33 -5.12
CA SER A 80 -4.78 18.50 -4.69
C SER A 80 -4.78 17.14 -5.36
N VAL A 81 -4.50 17.10 -6.65
CA VAL A 81 -4.48 15.84 -7.40
C VAL A 81 -3.34 14.95 -6.92
N VAL A 82 -2.17 15.53 -6.67
CA VAL A 82 -1.02 14.79 -6.15
C VAL A 82 -1.34 14.22 -4.78
N ASN A 83 -1.91 15.04 -3.91
CA ASN A 83 -2.25 14.58 -2.56
C ASN A 83 -3.30 13.48 -2.59
N LYS A 84 -4.25 13.55 -3.52
CA LYS A 84 -5.24 12.50 -3.69
C LYS A 84 -4.57 11.19 -4.11
N ALA A 85 -3.59 11.27 -5.01
CA ALA A 85 -2.85 10.08 -5.44
C ALA A 85 -2.06 9.49 -4.29
N LEU A 86 -1.39 10.34 -3.50
CA LEU A 86 -0.63 9.85 -2.34
C LEU A 86 -1.53 9.16 -1.34
N LYS A 87 -2.74 9.69 -1.13
CA LYS A 87 -3.68 9.05 -0.22
C LYS A 87 -4.10 7.68 -0.73
N ARG A 88 -4.30 7.55 -2.03
CA ARG A 88 -4.65 6.26 -2.61
C ARG A 88 -3.54 5.24 -2.41
N VAL A 89 -2.28 5.67 -2.61
CA VAL A 89 -1.15 4.79 -2.38
C VAL A 89 -1.10 4.36 -0.93
N MET A 90 -1.30 5.30 -0.01
CA MET A 90 -1.24 4.98 1.42
C MET A 90 -2.32 3.99 1.81
N GLU A 91 -3.55 4.21 1.32
CA GLU A 91 -4.65 3.31 1.64
C GLU A 91 -4.41 1.92 1.05
N ALA A 92 -3.91 1.86 -0.18
CA ALA A 92 -3.60 0.58 -0.82
C ALA A 92 -2.47 -0.14 -0.08
N ASN A 93 -1.49 0.61 0.42
CA ASN A 93 -0.39 0.01 1.17
C ASN A 93 -0.87 -0.59 2.49
N ILE A 94 -1.75 0.11 3.19
CA ILE A 94 -2.32 -0.40 4.43
C ILE A 94 -3.11 -1.67 4.15
N GLN A 95 -3.94 -1.66 3.11
CA GLN A 95 -4.74 -2.81 2.75
C GLN A 95 -3.86 -3.99 2.38
N LEU A 96 -2.80 -3.74 1.61
CA LEU A 96 -1.87 -4.77 1.21
C LEU A 96 -1.23 -5.45 2.42
N THR A 97 -0.76 -4.65 3.38
CA THR A 97 -0.11 -5.18 4.57
C THR A 97 -1.08 -5.99 5.40
N THR A 98 -2.30 -5.48 5.56
CA THR A 98 -3.33 -6.19 6.32
C THR A 98 -3.66 -7.52 5.67
N ASP A 99 -3.88 -7.52 4.36
CA ASP A 99 -4.23 -8.74 3.64
C ASP A 99 -3.09 -9.74 3.67
N PHE A 100 -1.86 -9.27 3.48
CA PHE A 100 -0.71 -10.16 3.50
C PHE A 100 -0.55 -10.82 4.87
N THR A 101 -0.66 -10.04 5.93
CA THR A 101 -0.50 -10.58 7.29
C THR A 101 -1.58 -11.62 7.59
N LYS A 102 -2.81 -11.32 7.21
CA LYS A 102 -3.91 -12.25 7.42
C LYS A 102 -3.67 -13.55 6.66
N GLN A 103 -3.31 -13.44 5.40
CA GLN A 103 -3.09 -14.63 4.56
C GLN A 103 -1.92 -15.44 5.07
N PHE A 104 -0.82 -14.78 5.44
CA PHE A 104 0.33 -15.49 5.96
C PHE A 104 -0.01 -16.26 7.22
N ASN A 105 -0.77 -15.62 8.12
CA ASN A 105 -1.17 -16.26 9.35
C ASN A 105 -2.05 -17.47 9.09
N GLU A 106 -2.99 -17.34 8.15
CA GLU A 106 -3.86 -18.47 7.80
C GLU A 106 -3.09 -19.63 7.20
N GLU A 107 -2.15 -19.32 6.32
CA GLU A 107 -1.37 -20.36 5.65
C GLU A 107 -0.45 -21.10 6.62
N ASN A 108 -0.05 -20.45 7.69
CA ASN A 108 0.87 -21.04 8.65
C ASN A 108 0.20 -21.48 9.95
N GLY A 109 -1.13 -21.47 9.97
CA GLY A 109 -1.86 -21.96 11.12
C GLY A 109 -1.82 -21.07 12.33
N ILE A 110 -1.55 -19.78 12.14
CA ILE A 110 -1.50 -18.83 13.23
C ILE A 110 -2.86 -18.16 13.36
N GLN A 111 -3.41 -18.17 14.56
CA GLN A 111 -4.70 -17.55 14.79
C GLN A 111 -4.54 -16.15 15.36
N VAL A 112 -5.33 -15.25 14.84
CA VAL A 112 -5.40 -13.89 15.36
C VAL A 112 -6.80 -13.68 15.89
N LYS A 113 -6.91 -13.24 17.14
CA LYS A 113 -8.20 -12.99 17.72
C LYS A 113 -8.88 -11.84 17.03
N ALA A 114 -10.12 -12.04 16.64
CA ALA A 114 -10.86 -11.02 15.93
C ALA A 114 -10.97 -9.73 16.72
N GLY A 115 -11.19 -9.82 18.00
CA GLY A 115 -11.37 -8.63 18.82
C GLY A 115 -10.12 -7.80 19.01
N VAL A 116 -8.96 -8.38 18.74
CA VAL A 116 -7.70 -7.68 18.93
C VAL A 116 -7.53 -6.54 17.95
N THR A 117 -8.11 -6.68 16.79
CA THR A 117 -7.95 -5.68 15.74
C THR A 117 -8.90 -4.52 15.84
N ALA A 118 -9.85 -4.64 16.73
CA ALA A 118 -10.87 -3.60 16.86
C ALA A 118 -10.32 -2.28 17.32
#